data_8d442564380df5503e77423a89ca3ff3
#
_entry.id   8d442564380df5503e77423a89ca3ff3
#
_cell.length_a   1.000
_cell.length_b   1.000
_cell.length_c   1.000
_cell.angle_alpha   90.00
_cell.angle_beta   90.00
_cell.angle_gamma   90.00
#
_symmetry.space_group_name_H-M   'P 1'
#
loop_
_entity.id
_entity.type
_entity.pdbx_description
1 polymer ?
#
loop_
_entity_poly.entity_id
_entity_poly.type
_entity_poly.pdbx_seq_one_letter_code
_entity_poly.pdbx_strand_id
1 'polypeptide(L)'
;DIPSLNARLQAAYEQLCAHPLVDPDRIGAMGYCLGGALSLHMGRLGIPLKGEASFHGALTRAHEAKPGEFKASVLICHGEADGMVPAEDQANFRKEMEQLGVDYQFNSYPGAKHGFTNPEATEKGKKYNLPLAYDEKTDRQSWEDMKSFWAKAFR
;
A
#
# COMPACT_ATOMS: atom_id res chain seq x y z
N ASP A 1 -4.21 -2.13 -19.06
CA ASP A 1 -5.35 -3.05 -19.16
C ASP A 1 -5.63 -3.67 -17.79
N ILE A 2 -6.74 -3.27 -17.14
CA ILE A 2 -7.11 -3.68 -15.79
C ILE A 2 -7.41 -5.20 -15.70
N PRO A 3 -8.15 -5.82 -16.63
CA PRO A 3 -8.37 -7.26 -16.59
C PRO A 3 -7.07 -8.09 -16.56
N SER A 4 -6.09 -7.73 -17.37
CA SER A 4 -4.77 -8.40 -17.38
C SER A 4 -4.01 -8.19 -16.07
N LEU A 5 -4.08 -6.99 -15.50
CA LEU A 5 -3.51 -6.70 -14.19
C LEU A 5 -4.15 -7.56 -13.10
N ASN A 6 -5.47 -7.61 -13.04
CA ASN A 6 -6.20 -8.40 -12.06
C ASN A 6 -5.83 -9.90 -12.14
N ALA A 7 -5.76 -10.44 -13.37
CA ALA A 7 -5.36 -11.83 -13.59
C ALA A 7 -3.92 -12.11 -13.09
N ARG A 8 -2.99 -11.16 -13.27
CA ARG A 8 -1.61 -11.30 -12.79
C ARG A 8 -1.51 -11.25 -11.26
N LEU A 9 -2.25 -10.35 -10.61
CA LEU A 9 -2.28 -10.25 -9.15
C LEU A 9 -2.88 -11.52 -8.53
N GLN A 10 -3.97 -12.02 -9.11
CA GLN A 10 -4.59 -13.27 -8.69
C GLN A 10 -3.64 -14.46 -8.87
N ALA A 11 -3.00 -14.60 -10.03
CA ALA A 11 -2.03 -15.67 -10.30
C ALA A 11 -0.83 -15.62 -9.35
N ALA A 12 -0.32 -14.43 -9.01
CA ALA A 12 0.77 -14.29 -8.05
C ALA A 12 0.37 -14.79 -6.66
N TYR A 13 -0.83 -14.47 -6.19
CA TYR A 13 -1.38 -14.98 -4.94
C TYR A 13 -1.54 -16.51 -4.98
N GLU A 14 -2.13 -17.07 -6.04
CA GLU A 14 -2.35 -18.51 -6.19
C GLU A 14 -1.03 -19.31 -6.24
N GLN A 15 -0.02 -18.78 -6.93
CA GLN A 15 1.31 -19.39 -6.95
C GLN A 15 1.96 -19.41 -5.56
N LEU A 16 1.76 -18.35 -4.78
CA LEU A 16 2.27 -18.30 -3.41
C LEU A 16 1.54 -19.30 -2.51
N CYS A 17 0.21 -19.39 -2.61
CA CYS A 17 -0.60 -20.37 -1.88
C CYS A 17 -0.22 -21.82 -2.20
N ALA A 18 0.16 -22.10 -3.45
CA ALA A 18 0.54 -23.44 -3.89
C ALA A 18 1.95 -23.85 -3.44
N HIS A 19 2.75 -22.92 -2.91
CA HIS A 19 4.12 -23.22 -2.51
C HIS A 19 4.16 -23.99 -1.18
N PRO A 20 4.86 -25.15 -1.10
CA PRO A 20 4.80 -26.07 0.05
C PRO A 20 5.36 -25.49 1.38
N LEU A 21 6.12 -24.40 1.32
CA LEU A 21 6.67 -23.72 2.50
C LEU A 21 5.85 -22.50 2.94
N VAL A 22 4.73 -22.23 2.28
CA VAL A 22 3.88 -21.07 2.57
C VAL A 22 2.65 -21.52 3.34
N ASP A 23 2.35 -20.78 4.40
CA ASP A 23 1.08 -20.88 5.09
C ASP A 23 0.05 -20.01 4.34
N PRO A 24 -0.92 -20.59 3.65
CA PRO A 24 -1.88 -19.84 2.83
C PRO A 24 -2.80 -18.93 3.66
N ASP A 25 -2.92 -19.19 4.96
CA ASP A 25 -3.70 -18.35 5.87
C ASP A 25 -2.90 -17.15 6.41
N ARG A 26 -1.63 -17.02 6.04
CA ARG A 26 -0.72 -15.98 6.52
C ARG A 26 0.00 -15.25 5.38
N ILE A 27 -0.73 -14.86 4.37
CA ILE A 27 -0.24 -14.10 3.22
C ILE A 27 -0.64 -12.64 3.35
N GLY A 28 0.28 -11.75 3.05
CA GLY A 28 0.05 -10.31 2.95
C GLY A 28 0.70 -9.73 1.70
N ALA A 29 0.34 -8.49 1.36
CA ALA A 29 0.94 -7.76 0.26
C ALA A 29 1.54 -6.43 0.74
N MET A 30 2.67 -6.03 0.19
CA MET A 30 3.23 -4.70 0.42
C MET A 30 3.86 -4.17 -0.84
N GLY A 31 3.93 -2.84 -0.93
CA GLY A 31 4.59 -2.24 -2.07
C GLY A 31 4.87 -0.75 -1.89
N TYR A 32 5.69 -0.24 -2.81
CA TYR A 32 6.16 1.13 -2.85
C TYR A 32 5.67 1.81 -4.12
N CYS A 33 5.23 3.07 -4.05
CA CYS A 33 4.72 3.81 -5.21
C CYS A 33 3.60 3.02 -5.93
N LEU A 34 3.79 2.65 -7.19
CA LEU A 34 2.85 1.79 -7.92
C LEU A 34 2.59 0.47 -7.20
N GLY A 35 3.63 -0.15 -6.62
CA GLY A 35 3.47 -1.39 -5.85
C GLY A 35 2.55 -1.22 -4.63
N GLY A 36 2.59 -0.06 -3.97
CA GLY A 36 1.66 0.28 -2.89
C GLY A 36 0.21 0.38 -3.37
N ALA A 37 -0.02 1.02 -4.51
CA ALA A 37 -1.35 1.07 -5.13
C ALA A 37 -1.85 -0.34 -5.54
N LEU A 38 -0.95 -1.19 -6.04
CA LEU A 38 -1.28 -2.56 -6.43
C LEU A 38 -1.62 -3.45 -5.23
N SER A 39 -0.92 -3.28 -4.09
CA SER A 39 -1.28 -4.03 -2.88
C SER A 39 -2.70 -3.68 -2.43
N LEU A 40 -3.07 -2.40 -2.40
CA LEU A 40 -4.43 -1.96 -2.07
C LEU A 40 -5.47 -2.45 -3.09
N HIS A 41 -5.08 -2.58 -4.35
CA HIS A 41 -5.95 -3.10 -5.39
C HIS A 41 -6.26 -4.59 -5.19
N MET A 42 -5.31 -5.37 -4.66
CA MET A 42 -5.54 -6.79 -4.33
C MET A 42 -6.65 -6.95 -3.29
N GLY A 43 -6.65 -6.15 -2.23
CA GLY A 43 -7.71 -6.18 -1.22
C GLY A 43 -9.06 -5.75 -1.78
N ARG A 44 -9.09 -4.74 -2.64
CA ARG A 44 -10.31 -4.32 -3.34
C ARG A 44 -10.88 -5.40 -4.25
N LEU A 45 -10.04 -6.25 -4.84
CA LEU A 45 -10.44 -7.44 -5.62
C LEU A 45 -10.93 -8.60 -4.74
N GLY A 46 -10.87 -8.48 -3.43
CA GLY A 46 -11.26 -9.55 -2.52
C GLY A 46 -10.24 -10.69 -2.41
N ILE A 47 -9.00 -10.49 -2.85
CA ILE A 47 -7.93 -11.47 -2.66
C ILE A 47 -7.73 -11.65 -1.15
N PRO A 48 -7.77 -12.88 -0.60
CA PRO A 48 -7.85 -13.12 0.84
C PRO A 48 -6.49 -12.95 1.53
N LEU A 49 -6.02 -11.70 1.60
CA LEU A 49 -4.82 -11.30 2.32
C LEU A 49 -5.12 -11.04 3.80
N LYS A 50 -4.16 -11.27 4.67
CA LYS A 50 -4.23 -10.89 6.09
C LYS A 50 -3.96 -9.42 6.32
N GLY A 51 -3.08 -8.84 5.52
CA GLY A 51 -2.71 -7.44 5.62
C GLY A 51 -2.14 -6.89 4.33
N GLU A 52 -2.18 -5.57 4.22
CA GLU A 52 -1.62 -4.83 3.10
C GLU A 52 -0.87 -3.59 3.61
N ALA A 53 0.32 -3.35 3.07
CA ALA A 53 1.10 -2.16 3.39
C ALA A 53 1.45 -1.37 2.14
N SER A 54 1.04 -0.11 2.08
CA SER A 54 1.31 0.80 0.98
C SER A 54 2.23 1.93 1.41
N PHE A 55 3.39 2.04 0.78
CA PHE A 55 4.33 3.13 0.99
C PHE A 55 4.24 4.12 -0.16
N HIS A 56 3.90 5.37 0.14
CA HIS A 56 3.73 6.45 -0.84
C HIS A 56 3.03 6.00 -2.14
N GLY A 57 2.05 5.11 -2.03
CA GLY A 57 1.25 4.63 -3.15
C GLY A 57 0.08 5.56 -3.46
N ALA A 58 -0.37 5.55 -4.72
CA ALA A 58 -1.62 6.20 -5.07
C ALA A 58 -2.80 5.53 -4.34
N LEU A 59 -3.74 6.34 -3.88
CA LEU A 59 -4.89 5.90 -3.08
C LEU A 59 -6.18 5.78 -3.90
N THR A 60 -6.15 6.25 -5.15
CA THR A 60 -7.25 6.09 -6.10
C THR A 60 -7.59 4.63 -6.35
N ARG A 61 -8.83 4.37 -6.73
CA ARG A 61 -9.32 3.01 -6.98
C ARG A 61 -9.63 2.77 -8.46
N ALA A 62 -9.28 1.60 -8.96
CA ALA A 62 -9.65 1.09 -10.27
C ALA A 62 -10.73 -0.01 -10.18
N HIS A 63 -11.07 -0.44 -8.96
CA HIS A 63 -12.13 -1.39 -8.63
C HIS A 63 -12.85 -0.94 -7.37
N GLU A 64 -14.16 -1.05 -7.33
CA GLU A 64 -14.99 -0.74 -6.19
C GLU A 64 -15.36 -2.03 -5.45
N ALA A 65 -14.77 -2.21 -4.27
CA ALA A 65 -15.06 -3.36 -3.43
C ALA A 65 -16.46 -3.26 -2.82
N LYS A 66 -17.13 -4.39 -2.68
CA LYS A 66 -18.40 -4.49 -1.95
C LYS A 66 -18.14 -4.75 -0.47
N PRO A 67 -19.12 -4.43 0.41
CA PRO A 67 -19.02 -4.77 1.82
C PRO A 67 -18.70 -6.26 2.04
N GLY A 68 -17.64 -6.53 2.82
CA GLY A 68 -17.18 -7.88 3.12
C GLY A 68 -16.21 -8.51 2.10
N GLU A 69 -15.96 -7.87 0.95
CA GLU A 69 -14.93 -8.32 -0.01
C GLU A 69 -13.52 -7.97 0.47
N PHE A 70 -13.30 -6.74 0.93
CA PHE A 70 -11.99 -6.29 1.44
C PHE A 70 -11.78 -6.80 2.87
N LYS A 71 -10.94 -7.82 3.07
CA LYS A 71 -10.76 -8.51 4.36
C LYS A 71 -9.44 -8.21 5.05
N ALA A 72 -8.44 -7.73 4.32
CA ALA A 72 -7.13 -7.43 4.85
C ALA A 72 -7.16 -6.22 5.81
N SER A 73 -6.35 -6.24 6.87
CA SER A 73 -5.98 -5.02 7.57
C SER A 73 -5.06 -4.18 6.68
N VAL A 74 -5.08 -2.86 6.81
CA VAL A 74 -4.32 -1.97 5.92
C VAL A 74 -3.40 -1.03 6.69
N LEU A 75 -2.15 -0.90 6.22
CA LEU A 75 -1.22 0.14 6.63
C LEU A 75 -0.93 1.07 5.45
N ILE A 76 -1.14 2.36 5.65
CA ILE A 76 -0.70 3.41 4.74
C ILE A 76 0.46 4.18 5.37
N CYS A 77 1.59 4.23 4.66
CA CYS A 77 2.75 5.05 4.97
C CYS A 77 2.83 6.19 3.94
N HIS A 78 2.31 7.37 4.32
CA HIS A 78 2.12 8.51 3.44
C HIS A 78 3.01 9.69 3.81
N GLY A 79 3.72 10.27 2.83
CA GLY A 79 4.43 11.52 3.03
C GLY A 79 3.47 12.72 2.99
N GLU A 80 3.43 13.52 4.05
CA GLU A 80 2.50 14.67 4.13
C GLU A 80 2.73 15.72 3.04
N ALA A 81 3.99 15.84 2.55
CA ALA A 81 4.36 16.73 1.45
C ALA A 81 4.37 16.01 0.09
N ASP A 82 3.73 14.84 -0.04
CA ASP A 82 3.60 14.11 -1.29
C ASP A 82 2.55 14.76 -2.20
N GLY A 83 3.02 15.64 -3.09
CA GLY A 83 2.15 16.30 -4.08
C GLY A 83 1.60 15.40 -5.18
N MET A 84 2.00 14.11 -5.24
CA MET A 84 1.47 13.14 -6.21
C MET A 84 0.21 12.43 -5.70
N VAL A 85 -0.11 12.56 -4.41
CA VAL A 85 -1.32 12.01 -3.80
C VAL A 85 -2.17 13.14 -3.22
N PRO A 86 -3.18 13.64 -3.95
CA PRO A 86 -4.02 14.75 -3.53
C PRO A 86 -4.75 14.49 -2.20
N ALA A 87 -5.02 15.54 -1.44
CA ALA A 87 -5.76 15.45 -0.18
C ALA A 87 -7.17 14.85 -0.36
N GLU A 88 -7.78 15.08 -1.53
CA GLU A 88 -9.07 14.49 -1.89
C GLU A 88 -8.99 12.96 -1.98
N ASP A 89 -7.92 12.42 -2.58
CA ASP A 89 -7.72 10.97 -2.68
C ASP A 89 -7.52 10.34 -1.30
N GLN A 90 -6.82 11.04 -0.40
CA GLN A 90 -6.65 10.62 0.99
C GLN A 90 -8.00 10.58 1.73
N ALA A 91 -8.82 11.61 1.55
CA ALA A 91 -10.16 11.68 2.16
C ALA A 91 -11.09 10.59 1.61
N ASN A 92 -11.08 10.38 0.29
CA ASN A 92 -11.86 9.35 -0.37
C ASN A 92 -11.44 7.94 0.08
N PHE A 93 -10.14 7.69 0.22
CA PHE A 93 -9.63 6.42 0.73
C PHE A 93 -10.11 6.14 2.17
N ARG A 94 -9.99 7.12 3.08
CA ARG A 94 -10.46 6.96 4.47
C ARG A 94 -11.95 6.64 4.51
N LYS A 95 -12.74 7.39 3.76
CA LYS A 95 -14.19 7.16 3.63
C LYS A 95 -14.50 5.78 3.10
N GLU A 96 -13.77 5.31 2.08
CA GLU A 96 -13.90 3.95 1.53
C GLU A 96 -13.65 2.88 2.61
N MET A 97 -12.53 2.98 3.33
CA MET A 97 -12.18 2.01 4.38
C MET A 97 -13.21 1.99 5.51
N GLU A 98 -13.69 3.15 5.93
CA GLU A 98 -14.76 3.28 6.94
C GLU A 98 -16.08 2.65 6.47
N GLN A 99 -16.49 2.91 5.23
CA GLN A 99 -17.70 2.34 4.65
C GLN A 99 -17.66 0.82 4.50
N LEU A 100 -16.48 0.28 4.20
CA LEU A 100 -16.23 -1.15 4.06
C LEU A 100 -16.02 -1.85 5.41
N GLY A 101 -15.82 -1.09 6.51
CA GLY A 101 -15.49 -1.63 7.82
C GLY A 101 -14.10 -2.25 7.90
N VAL A 102 -13.16 -1.77 7.08
CA VAL A 102 -11.77 -2.26 7.03
C VAL A 102 -10.97 -1.68 8.21
N ASP A 103 -10.24 -2.54 8.93
CA ASP A 103 -9.26 -2.09 9.93
C ASP A 103 -8.06 -1.48 9.20
N TYR A 104 -7.85 -0.16 9.36
CA TYR A 104 -6.74 0.52 8.70
C TYR A 104 -6.00 1.49 9.63
N GLN A 105 -4.71 1.61 9.38
CA GLN A 105 -3.82 2.56 10.00
C GLN A 105 -3.25 3.48 8.91
N PHE A 106 -3.42 4.79 9.07
CA PHE A 106 -2.93 5.78 8.12
C PHE A 106 -1.88 6.66 8.80
N ASN A 107 -0.62 6.42 8.50
CA ASN A 107 0.52 7.18 9.02
C ASN A 107 0.90 8.27 8.02
N SER A 108 0.73 9.54 8.43
CA SER A 108 1.24 10.71 7.71
C SER A 108 2.56 11.15 8.33
N TYR A 109 3.60 11.24 7.50
CA TYR A 109 4.94 11.66 7.95
C TYR A 109 5.20 13.11 7.54
N PRO A 110 5.35 14.03 8.53
CA PRO A 110 5.51 15.46 8.26
C PRO A 110 6.72 15.75 7.36
N GLY A 111 6.49 16.56 6.31
CA GLY A 111 7.54 17.01 5.39
C GLY A 111 8.05 15.97 4.40
N ALA A 112 7.74 14.69 4.56
CA ALA A 112 8.14 13.64 3.63
C ALA A 112 7.43 13.77 2.28
N LYS A 113 8.18 13.59 1.19
CA LYS A 113 7.69 13.64 -0.19
C LYS A 113 7.47 12.24 -0.76
N HIS A 114 6.97 12.18 -2.00
CA HIS A 114 6.89 10.91 -2.72
C HIS A 114 8.25 10.23 -2.83
N GLY A 115 8.29 8.90 -2.68
CA GLY A 115 9.53 8.12 -2.76
C GLY A 115 10.47 8.29 -1.58
N PHE A 116 9.99 8.71 -0.40
CA PHE A 116 10.80 8.96 0.80
C PHE A 116 11.62 7.74 1.26
N THR A 117 11.27 6.54 0.83
CA THR A 117 12.00 5.29 1.15
C THR A 117 13.14 4.99 0.16
N ASN A 118 13.25 5.72 -0.95
CA ASN A 118 14.24 5.43 -1.98
C ASN A 118 15.44 6.40 -1.88
N PRO A 119 16.65 5.92 -1.53
CA PRO A 119 17.84 6.78 -1.41
C PRO A 119 18.17 7.58 -2.68
N GLU A 120 17.80 7.07 -3.86
CA GLU A 120 18.03 7.76 -5.13
C GLU A 120 16.94 8.79 -5.49
N ALA A 121 15.84 8.87 -4.70
CA ALA A 121 14.68 9.69 -5.04
C ALA A 121 15.03 11.18 -5.17
N THR A 122 15.90 11.70 -4.31
CA THR A 122 16.31 13.12 -4.35
C THR A 122 17.01 13.47 -5.66
N GLU A 123 17.97 12.65 -6.08
CA GLU A 123 18.73 12.90 -7.33
C GLU A 123 17.85 12.69 -8.56
N LYS A 124 16.99 11.66 -8.56
CA LYS A 124 16.01 11.45 -9.63
C LYS A 124 15.00 12.58 -9.71
N GLY A 125 14.53 13.08 -8.57
CA GLY A 125 13.64 14.24 -8.50
C GLY A 125 14.25 15.47 -9.14
N LYS A 126 15.50 15.80 -8.82
CA LYS A 126 16.23 16.91 -9.42
C LYS A 126 16.42 16.71 -10.93
N LYS A 127 16.91 15.53 -11.31
CA LYS A 127 17.25 15.21 -12.72
C LYS A 127 16.04 15.29 -13.65
N TYR A 128 14.88 14.82 -13.19
CA TYR A 128 13.67 14.71 -14.02
C TYR A 128 12.60 15.76 -13.66
N ASN A 129 12.92 16.71 -12.79
CA ASN A 129 11.99 17.72 -12.28
C ASN A 129 10.70 17.10 -11.72
N LEU A 130 10.86 16.07 -10.88
CA LEU A 130 9.76 15.37 -10.21
C LEU A 130 9.74 15.70 -8.72
N PRO A 131 8.56 15.73 -8.06
CA PRO A 131 8.42 16.05 -6.64
C PRO A 131 8.83 14.87 -5.74
N LEU A 132 10.02 14.30 -5.98
CA LEU A 132 10.57 13.16 -5.26
C LEU A 132 11.66 13.59 -4.30
N ALA A 133 11.73 12.98 -3.11
CA ALA A 133 12.87 13.13 -2.22
C ALA A 133 12.96 11.94 -1.24
N TYR A 134 14.19 11.48 -0.99
CA TYR A 134 14.50 10.56 0.09
C TYR A 134 14.47 11.29 1.44
N ASP A 135 13.94 10.62 2.45
CA ASP A 135 13.99 11.07 3.84
C ASP A 135 14.35 9.90 4.75
N GLU A 136 15.60 9.85 5.20
CA GLU A 136 16.13 8.73 5.98
C GLU A 136 15.36 8.51 7.28
N LYS A 137 14.94 9.58 7.96
CA LYS A 137 14.19 9.46 9.21
C LYS A 137 12.83 8.81 8.97
N THR A 138 12.13 9.27 7.95
CA THR A 138 10.82 8.73 7.58
C THR A 138 10.92 7.31 7.04
N ASP A 139 11.95 7.00 6.24
CA ASP A 139 12.23 5.66 5.76
C ASP A 139 12.36 4.68 6.94
N ARG A 140 13.23 4.97 7.89
CA ARG A 140 13.42 4.15 9.11
C ARG A 140 12.14 4.04 9.93
N GLN A 141 11.43 5.15 10.16
CA GLN A 141 10.20 5.15 10.96
C GLN A 141 9.12 4.29 10.30
N SER A 142 8.89 4.47 9.00
CA SER A 142 7.88 3.71 8.27
C SER A 142 8.19 2.20 8.23
N TRP A 143 9.45 1.83 8.22
CA TRP A 143 9.89 0.44 8.33
C TRP A 143 9.55 -0.17 9.70
N GLU A 144 9.77 0.56 10.80
CA GLU A 144 9.38 0.12 12.14
C GLU A 144 7.85 0.00 12.29
N ASP A 145 7.12 0.98 11.75
CA ASP A 145 5.65 0.97 11.74
C ASP A 145 5.14 -0.27 10.99
N MET A 146 5.73 -0.57 9.83
CA MET A 146 5.40 -1.76 9.04
C MET A 146 5.70 -3.06 9.80
N LYS A 147 6.84 -3.19 10.46
CA LYS A 147 7.15 -4.39 11.27
C LYS A 147 6.11 -4.59 12.38
N SER A 148 5.72 -3.51 13.04
CA SER A 148 4.70 -3.52 14.09
C SER A 148 3.33 -3.93 13.54
N PHE A 149 2.98 -3.43 12.35
CA PHE A 149 1.76 -3.79 11.63
C PHE A 149 1.73 -5.30 11.31
N TRP A 150 2.79 -5.85 10.70
CA TRP A 150 2.85 -7.27 10.36
C TRP A 150 2.82 -8.18 11.58
N ALA A 151 3.49 -7.78 12.67
CA ALA A 151 3.44 -8.52 13.93
C ALA A 151 2.02 -8.63 14.49
N LYS A 152 1.13 -7.68 14.19
CA LYS A 152 -0.29 -7.68 14.55
C LYS A 152 -1.14 -8.45 13.53
N ALA A 153 -0.95 -8.20 12.25
CA ALA A 153 -1.78 -8.76 11.17
C ALA A 153 -1.65 -10.30 11.04
N PHE A 154 -0.50 -10.87 11.42
CA PHE A 154 -0.24 -12.31 11.35
C PHE A 154 -0.46 -13.07 12.68
N ARG A 155 -1.07 -12.44 13.66
CA ARG A 155 -1.52 -13.12 14.89
C ARG A 155 -2.83 -13.85 14.63
#